data_52072e8da5adc31ea22a5c2f09298bed
#
_entry.id   52072e8da5adc31ea22a5c2f09298bed
#
_cell.length_a   1.000
_cell.length_b   1.000
_cell.length_c   1.000
_cell.angle_alpha   90.00
_cell.angle_beta   90.00
_cell.angle_gamma   90.00
#
_symmetry.space_group_name_H-M   'P 1'
#
loop_
_entity.id
_entity.type
_entity.pdbx_description
1 polymer ?
#
loop_
_entity_poly.entity_id
_entity_poly.type
_entity_poly.pdbx_seq_one_letter_code
_entity_poly.pdbx_strand_id
1 'polypeptide(L)'
;MIAKIIMCVSLFIQSSIEIDRATTYNAEVTQCNSDPLTTADGSRIDLDKLANSQLRWCALSRDLIWDEERQKLHNYDTSVFRGFFRFGDTIVVESISSPQINGKWVVRDCMNKRYKRSIDFLFDPKNNKPKLGVCPDVRIINK
;
A
#
# COMPACT_ATOMS: atom_id res chain seq x y z
N MET A 1 -1.59 -1.65 56.09
CA MET A 1 -1.13 -0.86 54.91
C MET A 1 -1.59 -1.58 53.63
N ILE A 2 -2.55 -1.03 52.97
CA ILE A 2 -3.00 -1.59 51.67
C ILE A 2 -2.23 -0.85 50.60
N ALA A 3 -1.28 -1.54 49.92
CA ALA A 3 -0.59 -0.99 48.74
C ALA A 3 -1.59 -0.94 47.58
N LYS A 4 -1.96 0.26 47.18
CA LYS A 4 -2.70 0.45 45.90
C LYS A 4 -1.73 0.17 44.77
N ILE A 5 -1.90 -1.00 44.11
CA ILE A 5 -1.25 -1.29 42.86
C ILE A 5 -2.00 -0.45 41.78
N ILE A 6 -1.37 0.64 41.39
CA ILE A 6 -1.82 1.40 40.21
C ILE A 6 -1.35 0.60 39.00
N MET A 7 -2.26 -0.19 38.43
CA MET A 7 -2.04 -0.78 37.09
C MET A 7 -2.10 0.36 36.07
N CYS A 8 -0.93 0.83 35.64
CA CYS A 8 -0.83 1.62 34.42
C CYS A 8 -1.20 0.72 33.23
N VAL A 9 -2.44 0.79 32.78
CA VAL A 9 -2.84 0.24 31.50
C VAL A 9 -2.30 1.17 30.44
N SER A 10 -1.15 0.83 29.85
CA SER A 10 -0.68 1.49 28.65
C SER A 10 -1.66 1.17 27.51
N LEU A 11 -2.54 2.10 27.21
CA LEU A 11 -3.32 2.04 25.97
C LEU A 11 -2.32 2.24 24.81
N PHE A 12 -1.92 1.15 24.17
CA PHE A 12 -1.27 1.21 22.87
C PHE A 12 -2.32 1.63 21.86
N ILE A 13 -2.39 2.93 21.55
CA ILE A 13 -3.16 3.42 20.42
C ILE A 13 -2.39 3.02 19.17
N GLN A 14 -2.84 1.97 18.52
CA GLN A 14 -2.30 1.57 17.23
C GLN A 14 -2.68 2.64 16.21
N SER A 15 -1.68 3.36 15.67
CA SER A 15 -1.92 4.34 14.64
C SER A 15 -2.29 3.65 13.33
N SER A 16 -3.27 4.17 12.63
CA SER A 16 -3.69 3.68 11.31
C SER A 16 -3.83 4.84 10.33
N ILE A 17 -3.66 4.52 9.05
CA ILE A 17 -3.89 5.46 7.95
C ILE A 17 -5.13 5.00 7.20
N GLU A 18 -6.18 5.81 7.23
CA GLU A 18 -7.37 5.59 6.44
C GLU A 18 -7.08 5.87 4.96
N ILE A 19 -7.50 4.97 4.09
CA ILE A 19 -7.31 5.06 2.65
C ILE A 19 -8.55 5.66 2.00
N ASP A 20 -8.35 6.69 1.19
CA ASP A 20 -9.44 7.39 0.52
C ASP A 20 -9.90 6.68 -0.77
N ARG A 21 -9.01 5.94 -1.40
CA ARG A 21 -9.28 5.17 -2.62
C ARG A 21 -8.44 3.91 -2.66
N ALA A 22 -9.08 2.79 -2.96
CA ALA A 22 -8.40 1.52 -3.18
C ALA A 22 -8.83 0.91 -4.50
N THR A 23 -7.88 0.38 -5.24
CA THR A 23 -8.09 -0.26 -6.53
C THR A 23 -7.27 -1.54 -6.64
N THR A 24 -7.48 -2.28 -7.70
CA THR A 24 -6.64 -3.42 -8.07
C THR A 24 -6.10 -3.21 -9.48
N TYR A 25 -4.87 -3.63 -9.71
CA TYR A 25 -4.26 -3.61 -11.04
C TYR A 25 -3.65 -4.97 -11.38
N ASN A 26 -3.38 -5.19 -12.64
CA ASN A 26 -2.68 -6.37 -13.14
C ASN A 26 -1.46 -5.96 -13.98
N ALA A 27 -0.60 -6.93 -14.25
CA ALA A 27 0.62 -6.74 -15.04
C ALA A 27 0.36 -6.88 -16.53
N GLU A 28 -0.65 -6.17 -17.08
CA GLU A 28 -0.98 -6.17 -18.49
C GLU A 28 -0.58 -4.87 -19.18
N VAL A 29 -0.19 -4.97 -20.44
CA VAL A 29 0.25 -3.82 -21.27
C VAL A 29 -0.79 -2.72 -21.34
N THR A 30 -2.08 -3.07 -21.30
CA THR A 30 -3.19 -2.11 -21.38
C THR A 30 -3.35 -1.24 -20.12
N GLN A 31 -2.81 -1.67 -18.99
CA GLN A 31 -2.93 -0.98 -17.71
C GLN A 31 -1.63 -0.33 -17.23
N CYS A 32 -0.51 -0.68 -17.82
CA CYS A 32 0.82 -0.24 -17.45
C CYS A 32 1.50 0.49 -18.60
N ASN A 33 2.60 1.18 -18.27
CA ASN A 33 3.49 1.77 -19.27
C ASN A 33 4.20 0.68 -20.10
N SER A 34 5.24 1.04 -20.85
CA SER A 34 5.98 0.20 -21.78
C SER A 34 6.51 -1.14 -21.21
N ASP A 35 6.69 -1.25 -19.88
CA ASP A 35 7.11 -2.48 -19.20
C ASP A 35 6.17 -2.81 -18.04
N PRO A 36 5.09 -3.56 -18.25
CA PRO A 36 4.11 -3.89 -17.22
C PRO A 36 4.64 -4.85 -16.15
N LEU A 37 5.77 -5.51 -16.37
CA LEU A 37 6.35 -6.47 -15.44
C LEU A 37 7.40 -5.86 -14.52
N THR A 38 7.75 -4.59 -14.69
CA THR A 38 8.69 -3.88 -13.82
C THR A 38 7.98 -2.78 -13.05
N THR A 39 8.07 -2.82 -11.74
CA THR A 39 7.50 -1.82 -10.84
C THR A 39 8.38 -0.57 -10.74
N ALA A 40 7.87 0.49 -10.09
CA ALA A 40 8.57 1.75 -9.94
C ALA A 40 9.90 1.63 -9.18
N ASP A 41 10.05 0.66 -8.27
CA ASP A 41 11.30 0.40 -7.55
C ASP A 41 12.27 -0.51 -8.32
N GLY A 42 11.95 -0.89 -9.56
CA GLY A 42 12.75 -1.77 -10.40
C GLY A 42 12.55 -3.27 -10.15
N SER A 43 11.63 -3.65 -9.26
CA SER A 43 11.32 -5.06 -8.99
C SER A 43 10.60 -5.70 -10.18
N ARG A 44 10.95 -6.96 -10.48
CA ARG A 44 10.33 -7.72 -11.55
C ARG A 44 9.19 -8.58 -11.03
N ILE A 45 8.01 -8.46 -11.64
CA ILE A 45 6.85 -9.28 -11.30
C ILE A 45 7.04 -10.69 -11.85
N ASP A 46 7.02 -11.67 -10.96
CA ASP A 46 7.00 -13.09 -11.31
C ASP A 46 5.55 -13.52 -11.48
N LEU A 47 5.15 -13.78 -12.73
CA LEU A 47 3.76 -14.11 -13.07
C LEU A 47 3.30 -15.44 -12.47
N ASP A 48 4.19 -16.42 -12.31
CA ASP A 48 3.84 -17.70 -11.70
C ASP A 48 3.58 -17.55 -10.21
N LYS A 49 4.39 -16.77 -9.51
CA LYS A 49 4.17 -16.45 -8.10
C LYS A 49 2.90 -15.63 -7.90
N LEU A 50 2.62 -14.69 -8.80
CA LEU A 50 1.40 -13.89 -8.76
C LEU A 50 0.17 -14.78 -8.95
N ALA A 51 0.17 -15.67 -9.93
CA ALA A 51 -0.92 -16.62 -10.20
C ALA A 51 -1.21 -17.55 -9.00
N ASN A 52 -0.18 -17.91 -8.26
CA ASN A 52 -0.27 -18.75 -7.06
C ASN A 52 -0.50 -17.96 -5.75
N SER A 53 -0.82 -16.70 -5.84
CA SER A 53 -1.03 -15.80 -4.68
C SER A 53 0.18 -15.70 -3.74
N GLN A 54 1.38 -15.94 -4.24
CA GLN A 54 2.64 -15.85 -3.49
C GLN A 54 3.27 -14.46 -3.55
N LEU A 55 2.76 -13.59 -4.42
CA LEU A 55 3.25 -12.24 -4.62
C LEU A 55 2.19 -11.23 -4.18
N ARG A 56 2.37 -10.69 -2.99
CA ARG A 56 1.46 -9.67 -2.44
C ARG A 56 2.15 -8.31 -2.47
N TRP A 57 2.12 -7.68 -3.63
CA TRP A 57 2.70 -6.36 -3.87
C TRP A 57 1.61 -5.32 -4.08
N CYS A 58 1.91 -4.09 -3.71
CA CYS A 58 1.01 -2.96 -3.91
C CYS A 58 1.75 -1.72 -4.38
N ALA A 59 0.99 -0.82 -4.98
CA ALA A 59 1.37 0.55 -5.24
C ALA A 59 0.71 1.47 -4.21
N LEU A 60 1.42 2.47 -3.75
CA LEU A 60 0.88 3.55 -2.93
C LEU A 60 0.87 4.86 -3.71
N SER A 61 -0.04 5.75 -3.38
CA SER A 61 0.03 7.13 -3.86
C SER A 61 1.29 7.81 -3.36
N ARG A 62 1.83 8.73 -4.15
CA ARG A 62 3.16 9.32 -3.93
C ARG A 62 3.27 10.09 -2.62
N ASP A 63 2.18 10.61 -2.10
CA ASP A 63 2.11 11.29 -0.80
C ASP A 63 2.33 10.35 0.40
N LEU A 64 2.15 9.05 0.23
CA LEU A 64 2.40 8.04 1.26
C LEU A 64 3.83 7.46 1.23
N ILE A 65 4.59 7.72 0.18
CA ILE A 65 5.94 7.17 -0.04
C ILE A 65 6.99 8.19 0.33
N TRP A 66 8.06 7.74 0.99
CA TRP A 66 9.28 8.50 1.21
C TRP A 66 10.36 8.05 0.22
N ASP A 67 10.83 8.96 -0.64
CA ASP A 67 11.92 8.70 -1.57
C ASP A 67 12.70 10.00 -1.83
N GLU A 68 13.92 10.08 -1.31
CA GLU A 68 14.74 11.30 -1.38
C GLU A 68 15.19 11.66 -2.81
N GLU A 69 15.45 10.65 -3.65
CA GLU A 69 15.87 10.90 -5.03
C GLU A 69 14.70 11.44 -5.86
N ARG A 70 13.51 10.88 -5.67
CA ARG A 70 12.31 11.34 -6.37
C ARG A 70 11.81 12.69 -5.89
N GLN A 71 12.05 13.05 -4.63
CA GLN A 71 11.77 14.40 -4.13
C GLN A 71 12.52 15.48 -4.93
N LYS A 72 13.75 15.22 -5.32
CA LYS A 72 14.55 16.16 -6.12
C LYS A 72 13.98 16.42 -7.52
N LEU A 73 13.26 15.44 -8.08
CA LEU A 73 12.59 15.57 -9.37
C LEU A 73 11.30 16.41 -9.29
N HIS A 74 10.80 16.64 -8.09
CA HIS A 74 9.57 17.37 -7.81
C HIS A 74 9.83 18.59 -6.91
N ASN A 75 10.83 19.38 -7.24
CA ASN A 75 11.44 20.45 -6.43
C ASN A 75 10.47 21.45 -5.77
N TYR A 76 9.25 21.62 -6.29
CA TYR A 76 8.30 22.61 -5.80
C TYR A 76 7.06 22.00 -5.14
N ASP A 77 6.87 20.68 -5.21
CA ASP A 77 5.77 20.00 -4.57
C ASP A 77 6.25 19.25 -3.32
N THR A 78 6.00 19.85 -2.17
CA THR A 78 6.44 19.30 -0.87
C THR A 78 5.61 18.12 -0.39
N SER A 79 4.52 17.78 -1.07
CA SER A 79 3.66 16.66 -0.73
C SER A 79 4.07 15.34 -1.40
N VAL A 80 4.93 15.41 -2.42
CA VAL A 80 5.31 14.27 -3.23
C VAL A 80 6.55 13.58 -2.67
N PHE A 81 6.46 12.26 -2.48
CA PHE A 81 7.53 11.41 -1.95
C PHE A 81 8.09 11.85 -0.59
N ARG A 82 7.23 12.41 0.25
CA ARG A 82 7.53 12.81 1.65
C ARG A 82 6.63 12.12 2.66
N GLY A 83 6.14 10.93 2.34
CA GLY A 83 5.24 10.15 3.18
C GLY A 83 5.97 9.28 4.21
N PHE A 84 5.35 8.17 4.55
CA PHE A 84 5.75 7.33 5.67
C PHE A 84 6.46 6.03 5.25
N PHE A 85 6.17 5.53 4.05
CA PHE A 85 6.60 4.21 3.61
C PHE A 85 7.68 4.32 2.53
N ARG A 86 8.65 3.41 2.59
CA ARG A 86 9.67 3.28 1.55
C ARG A 86 9.34 2.12 0.63
N PHE A 87 9.85 2.15 -0.60
CA PHE A 87 9.83 0.97 -1.46
C PHE A 87 10.53 -0.20 -0.76
N GLY A 88 9.92 -1.37 -0.79
CA GLY A 88 10.37 -2.56 -0.09
C GLY A 88 9.79 -2.76 1.30
N ASP A 89 9.16 -1.76 1.88
CA ASP A 89 8.48 -1.90 3.17
C ASP A 89 7.31 -2.87 3.08
N THR A 90 7.13 -3.64 4.14
CA THR A 90 5.93 -4.45 4.34
C THR A 90 4.94 -3.68 5.18
N ILE A 91 3.75 -3.48 4.64
CA ILE A 91 2.63 -2.85 5.33
C ILE A 91 1.59 -3.90 5.72
N VAL A 92 0.81 -3.60 6.74
CA VAL A 92 -0.35 -4.42 7.13
C VAL A 92 -1.62 -3.69 6.75
N VAL A 93 -2.44 -4.34 5.94
CA VAL A 93 -3.72 -3.81 5.47
C VAL A 93 -4.87 -4.51 6.20
N GLU A 94 -5.87 -3.74 6.55
CA GLU A 94 -7.09 -4.22 7.20
C GLU A 94 -8.33 -3.68 6.49
N SER A 95 -9.26 -4.57 6.19
CA SER A 95 -10.58 -4.27 5.66
C SER A 95 -11.60 -5.24 6.22
N ILE A 96 -12.75 -4.75 6.63
CA ILE A 96 -13.88 -5.58 7.07
C ILE A 96 -14.66 -6.09 5.86
N SER A 97 -14.91 -5.21 4.89
CA SER A 97 -15.75 -5.51 3.72
C SER A 97 -15.03 -6.33 2.64
N SER A 98 -13.70 -6.33 2.63
CA SER A 98 -12.88 -7.04 1.64
C SER A 98 -11.76 -7.84 2.30
N PRO A 99 -12.09 -8.93 3.01
CA PRO A 99 -11.11 -9.66 3.82
C PRO A 99 -9.97 -10.28 3.02
N GLN A 100 -10.12 -10.48 1.72
CA GLN A 100 -9.06 -11.03 0.86
C GLN A 100 -7.84 -10.11 0.71
N ILE A 101 -7.96 -8.81 1.01
CA ILE A 101 -6.81 -7.88 1.03
C ILE A 101 -6.17 -7.74 2.40
N ASN A 102 -6.72 -8.37 3.44
CA ASN A 102 -6.15 -8.32 4.78
C ASN A 102 -4.76 -8.94 4.84
N GLY A 103 -3.92 -8.39 5.70
CA GLY A 103 -2.60 -8.90 5.99
C GLY A 103 -1.48 -8.10 5.34
N LYS A 104 -0.37 -8.77 5.08
CA LYS A 104 0.89 -8.14 4.64
C LYS A 104 0.92 -7.91 3.14
N TRP A 105 1.41 -6.73 2.76
CA TRP A 105 1.68 -6.33 1.39
C TRP A 105 3.04 -5.61 1.33
N VAL A 106 3.79 -5.82 0.26
CA VAL A 106 5.08 -5.14 0.06
C VAL A 106 4.88 -3.98 -0.90
N VAL A 107 5.34 -2.80 -0.50
CA VAL A 107 5.29 -1.60 -1.33
C VAL A 107 6.37 -1.68 -2.39
N ARG A 108 5.99 -1.84 -3.66
CA ARG A 108 6.93 -1.98 -4.79
C ARG A 108 6.71 -0.96 -5.89
N ASP A 109 5.57 -0.27 -5.86
CA ASP A 109 5.17 0.61 -6.93
C ASP A 109 4.54 1.90 -6.40
N CYS A 110 4.40 2.89 -7.28
CA CYS A 110 3.69 4.12 -6.96
C CYS A 110 2.60 4.40 -7.99
N MET A 111 1.54 5.04 -7.53
CA MET A 111 0.41 5.44 -8.36
C MET A 111 0.69 6.75 -9.08
N ASN A 112 -0.15 7.08 -10.07
CA ASN A 112 -0.11 8.35 -10.77
C ASN A 112 -0.22 9.52 -9.77
N LYS A 113 0.45 10.63 -10.08
CA LYS A 113 0.52 11.85 -9.23
C LYS A 113 -0.83 12.44 -8.82
N ARG A 114 -1.89 12.16 -9.58
CA ARG A 114 -3.25 12.63 -9.29
C ARG A 114 -3.89 11.99 -8.07
N TYR A 115 -3.41 10.80 -7.66
CA TYR A 115 -3.96 10.07 -6.52
C TYR A 115 -3.32 10.51 -5.21
N LYS A 116 -4.14 10.59 -4.16
CA LYS A 116 -3.74 10.90 -2.79
C LYS A 116 -4.37 9.87 -1.85
N ARG A 117 -3.65 9.52 -0.78
CA ARG A 117 -4.09 8.53 0.23
C ARG A 117 -4.73 7.29 -0.38
N SER A 118 -4.07 6.75 -1.39
CA SER A 118 -4.59 5.69 -2.23
C SER A 118 -3.66 4.49 -2.26
N ILE A 119 -4.25 3.33 -2.44
CA ILE A 119 -3.54 2.06 -2.60
C ILE A 119 -4.08 1.29 -3.80
N ASP A 120 -3.20 0.62 -4.50
CA ASP A 120 -3.52 -0.23 -5.64
C ASP A 120 -2.87 -1.59 -5.45
N PHE A 121 -3.68 -2.64 -5.41
CA PHE A 121 -3.23 -3.99 -5.12
C PHE A 121 -2.98 -4.76 -6.41
N LEU A 122 -1.80 -5.37 -6.52
CA LEU A 122 -1.46 -6.24 -7.65
C LEU A 122 -2.19 -7.57 -7.54
N PHE A 123 -3.00 -7.90 -8.56
CA PHE A 123 -3.71 -9.16 -8.67
C PHE A 123 -3.46 -9.82 -10.02
N ASP A 124 -3.47 -11.15 -10.02
CA ASP A 124 -3.55 -11.90 -11.27
C ASP A 124 -4.92 -11.65 -11.92
N PRO A 125 -5.00 -11.37 -13.24
CA PRO A 125 -6.28 -11.10 -13.91
C PRO A 125 -7.27 -12.29 -13.86
N LYS A 126 -6.78 -13.50 -13.65
CA LYS A 126 -7.60 -14.71 -13.52
C LYS A 126 -8.17 -14.92 -12.12
N ASN A 127 -7.58 -14.25 -11.11
CA ASN A 127 -8.05 -14.36 -9.73
C ASN A 127 -9.26 -13.47 -9.48
N ASN A 128 -10.12 -13.94 -8.59
CA ASN A 128 -11.27 -13.17 -8.15
C ASN A 128 -10.81 -11.94 -7.36
N LYS A 129 -11.09 -10.75 -7.91
CA LYS A 129 -10.66 -9.47 -7.32
C LYS A 129 -11.77 -8.86 -6.47
N PRO A 130 -11.43 -8.20 -5.35
CA PRO A 130 -12.40 -7.41 -4.61
C PRO A 130 -12.84 -6.19 -5.43
N LYS A 131 -14.09 -5.79 -5.27
CA LYS A 131 -14.55 -4.48 -5.72
C LYS A 131 -14.24 -3.46 -4.63
N LEU A 132 -13.30 -2.57 -4.96
CA LEU A 132 -12.87 -1.48 -4.10
C LEU A 132 -13.38 -0.16 -4.71
N GLY A 133 -12.87 0.98 -4.32
CA GLY A 133 -13.29 2.24 -4.90
C GLY A 133 -12.97 3.43 -4.00
N VAL A 134 -13.81 4.45 -4.10
CA VAL A 134 -13.71 5.65 -3.28
C VAL A 134 -14.35 5.40 -1.91
N CYS A 135 -13.73 5.94 -0.86
CA CYS A 135 -14.10 5.71 0.54
C CYS A 135 -14.23 4.21 0.85
N PRO A 136 -13.23 3.40 0.48
CA PRO A 136 -13.24 1.98 0.80
C PRO A 136 -13.07 1.82 2.30
N ASP A 137 -13.56 0.73 2.83
CA ASP A 137 -13.24 0.30 4.19
C ASP A 137 -11.84 -0.34 4.21
N VAL A 138 -10.81 0.48 4.00
CA VAL A 138 -9.41 0.04 3.93
C VAL A 138 -8.55 0.97 4.77
N ARG A 139 -7.70 0.38 5.61
CA ARG A 139 -6.69 1.12 6.37
C ARG A 139 -5.36 0.39 6.38
N ILE A 140 -4.28 1.15 6.47
CA ILE A 140 -2.94 0.64 6.73
C ILE A 140 -2.68 0.79 8.21
N ILE A 141 -2.35 -0.32 8.84
CA ILE A 141 -2.03 -0.34 10.27
C ILE A 141 -0.54 -0.09 10.42
N ASN A 142 -0.20 0.96 11.12
CA ASN A 142 1.18 1.28 11.46
C ASN A 142 1.60 0.47 12.70
N LYS A 143 2.67 -0.27 12.57
CA LYS A 143 3.26 -1.00 13.70
C LYS A 143 4.30 -0.16 14.40
#